data_e4e0792806f17bf51b16275854398d1b
#
_entry.id   e4e0792806f17bf51b16275854398d1b
#
_cell.length_a   1.000
_cell.length_b   1.000
_cell.length_c   1.000
_cell.angle_alpha   90.00
_cell.angle_beta   90.00
_cell.angle_gamma   90.00
#
_symmetry.space_group_name_H-M   'P 1'
#
loop_
_entity.id
_entity.type
_entity.pdbx_description
1 polymer ?
#
loop_
_entity_poly.entity_id
_entity_poly.type
_entity_poly.pdbx_seq_one_letter_code
_entity_poly.pdbx_strand_id
1 'polypeptide(L)'
;MPSRILIIDDAPANIQTLSSILKERGYNINIATNGRQGLEALERIRPDLILLDIMMPEMDGFETCQRIKASTAWREIPIVFLTAKTDTADIVRAFELGAVDYVPKPFNAHELLARVNTHLTLDHLHRENERLLLNVLPASIANKLKQQVGIIADRFDDVSVLFADIVGFTPLTARLSPTELIESLNRVFSGFDELADHHKLEKIKTIGDSYMVAGGLIEQNADHLAAMATMALAMHENVRELNSEFGGLSLRIGLQVGSVIAGVIGIRKFIYDVWGDTVNTASRLESHGAPGRTHVSETVFERLQGRFAFEARGTIELKGRGPMNTYFLGAPIP
;
A
#
# COMPACT_ATOMS: atom_id res chain seq x y z
N MET A 1 4.34 2.40 -20.47
CA MET A 1 3.78 3.55 -21.22
C MET A 1 4.90 4.55 -21.45
N PRO A 2 4.91 5.34 -22.52
CA PRO A 2 5.93 6.36 -22.72
C PRO A 2 5.86 7.44 -21.63
N SER A 3 7.02 7.87 -21.13
CA SER A 3 7.08 8.88 -20.07
C SER A 3 6.52 10.23 -20.54
N ARG A 4 5.85 10.91 -19.65
CA ARG A 4 5.19 12.20 -19.90
C ARG A 4 6.05 13.36 -19.38
N ILE A 5 6.37 14.31 -20.25
CA ILE A 5 7.18 15.47 -19.92
C ILE A 5 6.32 16.73 -20.09
N LEU A 6 6.31 17.59 -19.07
CA LEU A 6 5.71 18.92 -19.14
C LEU A 6 6.79 19.94 -19.42
N ILE A 7 6.64 20.70 -20.51
CA ILE A 7 7.51 21.83 -20.87
C ILE A 7 6.79 23.11 -20.48
N ILE A 8 7.44 23.95 -19.68
CA ILE A 8 6.95 25.27 -19.26
C ILE A 8 7.99 26.31 -19.72
N ASP A 9 7.72 27.02 -20.81
CA ASP A 9 8.61 28.03 -21.43
C ASP A 9 7.73 29.02 -22.21
N ASP A 10 7.97 30.32 -22.13
CA ASP A 10 7.18 31.35 -22.81
C ASP A 10 7.57 31.54 -24.27
N ALA A 11 8.74 31.06 -24.69
CA ALA A 11 9.25 31.19 -26.03
C ALA A 11 8.82 30.04 -26.96
N PRO A 12 7.96 30.26 -27.97
CA PRO A 12 7.50 29.21 -28.89
C PRO A 12 8.62 28.45 -29.59
N ALA A 13 9.73 29.14 -29.92
CA ALA A 13 10.89 28.54 -30.56
C ALA A 13 11.56 27.48 -29.66
N ASN A 14 11.67 27.72 -28.35
CA ASN A 14 12.19 26.77 -27.37
C ASN A 14 11.28 25.55 -27.27
N ILE A 15 9.97 25.80 -27.10
CA ILE A 15 8.94 24.74 -27.03
C ILE A 15 9.01 23.83 -28.26
N GLN A 16 9.10 24.43 -29.45
CA GLN A 16 9.17 23.65 -30.71
C GLN A 16 10.43 22.79 -30.76
N THR A 17 11.59 23.35 -30.41
CA THR A 17 12.89 22.66 -30.41
C THR A 17 12.85 21.50 -29.41
N LEU A 18 12.47 21.76 -28.16
CA LEU A 18 12.37 20.73 -27.12
C LEU A 18 11.37 19.64 -27.49
N SER A 19 10.19 20.03 -27.98
CA SER A 19 9.17 19.07 -28.38
C SER A 19 9.62 18.16 -29.52
N SER A 20 10.35 18.72 -30.53
CA SER A 20 10.91 17.90 -31.61
C SER A 20 11.90 16.87 -31.10
N ILE A 21 12.91 17.32 -30.33
CA ILE A 21 13.96 16.44 -29.77
C ILE A 21 13.35 15.31 -28.91
N LEU A 22 12.38 15.65 -28.07
CA LEU A 22 11.80 14.67 -27.12
C LEU A 22 10.82 13.73 -27.80
N LYS A 23 9.99 14.21 -28.75
CA LYS A 23 9.06 13.35 -29.50
C LYS A 23 9.76 12.32 -30.37
N GLU A 24 10.91 12.64 -30.94
CA GLU A 24 11.75 11.68 -31.70
C GLU A 24 12.20 10.48 -30.83
N ARG A 25 12.25 10.65 -29.50
CA ARG A 25 12.56 9.59 -28.53
C ARG A 25 11.33 8.91 -27.94
N GLY A 26 10.14 9.25 -28.41
CA GLY A 26 8.89 8.62 -28.00
C GLY A 26 8.30 9.15 -26.70
N TYR A 27 8.75 10.31 -26.18
CA TYR A 27 8.14 10.92 -24.99
C TYR A 27 6.79 11.59 -25.31
N ASN A 28 5.86 11.53 -24.37
CA ASN A 28 4.60 12.27 -24.43
C ASN A 28 4.81 13.70 -23.89
N ILE A 29 4.56 14.71 -24.72
CA ILE A 29 4.85 16.09 -24.38
C ILE A 29 3.56 16.85 -24.09
N ASN A 30 3.52 17.50 -22.94
CA ASN A 30 2.55 18.53 -22.58
C ASN A 30 3.26 19.89 -22.54
N ILE A 31 2.55 20.95 -22.86
CA ILE A 31 3.12 22.28 -23.02
C ILE A 31 2.31 23.27 -22.19
N ALA A 32 3.01 24.18 -21.52
CA ALA A 32 2.48 25.39 -20.90
C ALA A 32 3.38 26.56 -21.28
N THR A 33 2.78 27.73 -21.55
CA THR A 33 3.50 28.93 -22.01
C THR A 33 3.81 29.93 -20.90
N ASN A 34 3.47 29.61 -19.65
CA ASN A 34 3.81 30.37 -18.45
C ASN A 34 3.64 29.50 -17.19
N GLY A 35 4.14 29.99 -16.06
CA GLY A 35 4.09 29.26 -14.78
C GLY A 35 2.67 28.93 -14.33
N ARG A 36 1.69 29.86 -14.52
CA ARG A 36 0.29 29.63 -14.13
C ARG A 36 -0.32 28.46 -14.89
N GLN A 37 -0.19 28.47 -16.23
CA GLN A 37 -0.65 27.34 -17.06
C GLN A 37 0.06 26.03 -16.70
N GLY A 38 1.34 26.10 -16.31
CA GLY A 38 2.08 24.95 -15.81
C GLY A 38 1.43 24.34 -14.55
N LEU A 39 1.07 25.18 -13.58
CA LEU A 39 0.38 24.73 -12.36
C LEU A 39 -1.02 24.18 -12.66
N GLU A 40 -1.80 24.84 -13.52
CA GLU A 40 -3.11 24.34 -13.95
C GLU A 40 -3.03 23.00 -14.72
N ALA A 41 -1.96 22.81 -15.49
CA ALA A 41 -1.73 21.54 -16.17
C ALA A 41 -1.47 20.41 -15.18
N LEU A 42 -0.74 20.66 -14.07
CA LEU A 42 -0.45 19.68 -13.03
C LEU A 42 -1.70 19.16 -12.30
N GLU A 43 -2.77 19.96 -12.25
CA GLU A 43 -4.07 19.52 -11.71
C GLU A 43 -4.75 18.44 -12.56
N ARG A 44 -4.46 18.43 -13.87
CA ARG A 44 -5.09 17.53 -14.86
C ARG A 44 -4.21 16.37 -15.28
N ILE A 45 -2.89 16.57 -15.20
CA ILE A 45 -1.91 15.56 -15.62
C ILE A 45 -0.86 15.38 -14.53
N ARG A 46 -0.31 14.19 -14.43
CA ARG A 46 0.89 13.92 -13.61
C ARG A 46 2.04 13.62 -14.57
N PRO A 47 2.92 14.61 -14.86
CA PRO A 47 4.11 14.36 -15.66
C PRO A 47 5.15 13.58 -14.84
N ASP A 48 6.02 12.87 -15.55
CA ASP A 48 7.17 12.17 -14.95
C ASP A 48 8.39 13.07 -14.82
N LEU A 49 8.42 14.23 -15.54
CA LEU A 49 9.47 15.24 -15.47
C LEU A 49 8.94 16.57 -15.96
N ILE A 50 9.43 17.67 -15.38
CA ILE A 50 9.12 19.05 -15.79
C ILE A 50 10.41 19.68 -16.31
N LEU A 51 10.35 20.24 -17.53
CA LEU A 51 11.33 21.18 -18.07
C LEU A 51 10.78 22.60 -17.85
N LEU A 52 11.48 23.43 -17.07
CA LEU A 52 10.97 24.72 -16.62
C LEU A 52 11.94 25.85 -16.98
N ASP A 53 11.48 26.78 -17.78
CA ASP A 53 12.25 28.02 -18.03
C ASP A 53 12.32 28.89 -16.78
N ILE A 54 13.49 29.48 -16.55
CA ILE A 54 13.69 30.42 -15.45
C ILE A 54 13.02 31.76 -15.75
N MET A 55 13.22 32.30 -16.97
CA MET A 55 12.83 33.66 -17.33
C MET A 55 11.49 33.69 -18.06
N MET A 56 10.41 33.79 -17.31
CA MET A 56 9.06 33.92 -17.87
C MET A 56 8.36 35.14 -17.29
N PRO A 57 7.43 35.76 -18.07
CA PRO A 57 6.65 36.91 -17.60
C PRO A 57 5.65 36.50 -16.51
N GLU A 58 5.24 37.44 -15.67
CA GLU A 58 4.25 37.33 -14.58
C GLU A 58 4.71 36.42 -13.43
N MET A 59 4.97 35.15 -13.68
CA MET A 59 5.46 34.16 -12.73
C MET A 59 6.70 33.50 -13.31
N ASP A 60 7.86 33.78 -12.71
CA ASP A 60 9.13 33.20 -13.12
C ASP A 60 9.25 31.70 -12.79
N GLY A 61 10.29 31.05 -13.31
CA GLY A 61 10.53 29.65 -13.08
C GLY A 61 10.83 29.32 -11.61
N PHE A 62 11.47 30.23 -10.89
CA PHE A 62 11.79 30.01 -9.47
C PHE A 62 10.53 30.01 -8.62
N GLU A 63 9.63 30.95 -8.81
CA GLU A 63 8.33 31.00 -8.13
C GLU A 63 7.47 29.77 -8.50
N THR A 64 7.47 29.41 -9.78
CA THR A 64 6.75 28.21 -10.25
C THR A 64 7.29 26.94 -9.57
N CYS A 65 8.61 26.77 -9.52
CA CYS A 65 9.27 25.65 -8.83
C CYS A 65 8.90 25.59 -7.34
N GLN A 66 8.99 26.73 -6.65
CA GLN A 66 8.65 26.83 -5.23
C GLN A 66 7.20 26.39 -4.95
N ARG A 67 6.24 26.81 -5.78
CA ARG A 67 4.84 26.41 -5.65
C ARG A 67 4.63 24.92 -5.90
N ILE A 68 5.32 24.35 -6.89
CA ILE A 68 5.28 22.90 -7.18
C ILE A 68 5.85 22.13 -5.98
N LYS A 69 7.01 22.53 -5.46
CA LYS A 69 7.67 21.83 -4.34
C LYS A 69 6.97 22.00 -2.99
N ALA A 70 6.16 23.04 -2.83
CA ALA A 70 5.31 23.21 -1.66
C ALA A 70 4.07 22.30 -1.65
N SER A 71 3.68 21.77 -2.80
CA SER A 71 2.52 20.89 -2.93
C SER A 71 2.88 19.44 -2.60
N THR A 72 2.14 18.81 -1.69
CA THR A 72 2.30 17.37 -1.37
C THR A 72 2.01 16.46 -2.56
N ALA A 73 1.19 16.90 -3.52
CA ALA A 73 0.85 16.14 -4.71
C ALA A 73 1.93 16.15 -5.80
N TRP A 74 2.75 17.21 -5.87
CA TRP A 74 3.65 17.45 -6.98
C TRP A 74 5.13 17.55 -6.60
N ARG A 75 5.45 17.71 -5.30
CA ARG A 75 6.82 17.97 -4.82
C ARG A 75 7.86 16.92 -5.25
N GLU A 76 7.43 15.67 -5.47
CA GLU A 76 8.32 14.58 -5.88
C GLU A 76 8.63 14.58 -7.38
N ILE A 77 7.90 15.35 -8.21
CA ILE A 77 8.14 15.42 -9.65
C ILE A 77 9.50 16.10 -9.89
N PRO A 78 10.43 15.46 -10.62
CA PRO A 78 11.73 16.04 -10.94
C PRO A 78 11.56 17.27 -11.86
N ILE A 79 12.20 18.38 -11.47
CA ILE A 79 12.22 19.64 -12.21
C ILE A 79 13.64 19.86 -12.72
N VAL A 80 13.77 20.05 -14.03
CA VAL A 80 15.01 20.43 -14.71
C VAL A 80 14.83 21.83 -15.26
N PHE A 81 15.64 22.77 -14.79
CA PHE A 81 15.57 24.15 -15.27
C PHE A 81 16.17 24.33 -16.65
N LEU A 82 15.59 25.20 -17.44
CA LEU A 82 16.11 25.69 -18.71
C LEU A 82 16.72 27.09 -18.48
N THR A 83 18.02 27.27 -18.66
CA THR A 83 18.68 28.52 -18.31
C THR A 83 19.40 29.14 -19.50
N ALA A 84 19.30 30.48 -19.66
CA ALA A 84 19.98 31.18 -20.72
C ALA A 84 21.50 31.39 -20.49
N LYS A 85 21.97 31.19 -19.22
CA LYS A 85 23.39 31.40 -18.89
C LYS A 85 23.76 30.69 -17.58
N THR A 86 25.01 30.27 -17.51
CA THR A 86 25.69 29.64 -16.37
C THR A 86 26.01 30.67 -15.26
N ASP A 87 25.05 31.48 -14.82
CA ASP A 87 25.27 32.26 -13.59
C ASP A 87 25.20 31.29 -12.43
N THR A 88 26.32 31.13 -11.73
CA THR A 88 26.45 30.19 -10.62
C THR A 88 25.41 30.45 -9.54
N ALA A 89 25.00 31.70 -9.34
CA ALA A 89 23.98 32.09 -8.37
C ALA A 89 22.59 31.53 -8.72
N ASP A 90 22.19 31.59 -9.97
CA ASP A 90 20.90 31.04 -10.44
C ASP A 90 20.85 29.50 -10.33
N ILE A 91 21.98 28.85 -10.64
CA ILE A 91 22.11 27.40 -10.51
C ILE A 91 21.99 26.96 -9.05
N VAL A 92 22.70 27.63 -8.13
CA VAL A 92 22.61 27.34 -6.69
C VAL A 92 21.18 27.53 -6.20
N ARG A 93 20.54 28.66 -6.55
CA ARG A 93 19.16 28.94 -6.21
C ARG A 93 18.18 27.87 -6.73
N ALA A 94 18.39 27.39 -7.94
CA ALA A 94 17.57 26.33 -8.53
C ALA A 94 17.61 25.04 -7.67
N PHE A 95 18.80 24.61 -7.26
CA PHE A 95 18.96 23.43 -6.39
C PHE A 95 18.39 23.64 -4.98
N GLU A 96 18.57 24.84 -4.41
CA GLU A 96 17.98 25.18 -3.09
C GLU A 96 16.45 25.12 -3.11
N LEU A 97 15.82 25.44 -4.26
CA LEU A 97 14.38 25.32 -4.45
C LEU A 97 13.91 23.88 -4.76
N GLY A 98 14.84 22.91 -4.82
CA GLY A 98 14.52 21.50 -5.01
C GLY A 98 14.48 21.03 -6.47
N ALA A 99 15.06 21.78 -7.40
CA ALA A 99 15.32 21.26 -8.75
C ALA A 99 16.37 20.16 -8.72
N VAL A 100 16.28 19.22 -9.67
CA VAL A 100 17.21 18.07 -9.75
C VAL A 100 18.35 18.31 -10.72
N ASP A 101 18.19 19.25 -11.68
CA ASP A 101 19.21 19.56 -12.68
C ASP A 101 18.88 20.87 -13.44
N TYR A 102 19.76 21.25 -14.37
CA TYR A 102 19.54 22.33 -15.31
C TYR A 102 20.09 21.99 -16.71
N VAL A 103 19.55 22.63 -17.75
CA VAL A 103 20.02 22.54 -19.15
C VAL A 103 20.25 23.94 -19.69
N PRO A 104 21.47 24.24 -20.16
CA PRO A 104 21.76 25.58 -20.72
C PRO A 104 21.13 25.76 -22.11
N LYS A 105 20.70 26.99 -22.39
CA LYS A 105 20.32 27.42 -23.73
C LYS A 105 21.56 28.03 -24.46
N PRO A 106 21.80 27.73 -25.75
CA PRO A 106 20.96 26.97 -26.67
C PRO A 106 21.07 25.45 -26.41
N PHE A 107 19.93 24.74 -26.61
CA PHE A 107 19.84 23.32 -26.27
C PHE A 107 20.73 22.44 -27.15
N ASN A 108 21.60 21.65 -26.52
CA ASN A 108 22.25 20.52 -27.15
C ASN A 108 21.35 19.28 -26.99
N ALA A 109 20.91 18.68 -28.12
CA ALA A 109 19.99 17.56 -28.08
C ALA A 109 20.55 16.35 -27.31
N HIS A 110 21.83 16.03 -27.45
CA HIS A 110 22.46 14.92 -26.72
C HIS A 110 22.51 15.15 -25.21
N GLU A 111 22.88 16.37 -24.80
CA GLU A 111 22.93 16.73 -23.39
C GLU A 111 21.53 16.74 -22.76
N LEU A 112 20.54 17.38 -23.41
CA LEU A 112 19.16 17.38 -22.95
C LEU A 112 18.63 15.96 -22.75
N LEU A 113 18.79 15.12 -23.78
CA LEU A 113 18.29 13.74 -23.72
C LEU A 113 19.00 12.91 -22.64
N ALA A 114 20.31 13.10 -22.45
CA ALA A 114 21.06 12.40 -21.41
C ALA A 114 20.55 12.78 -20.01
N ARG A 115 20.34 14.07 -19.72
CA ARG A 115 19.83 14.55 -18.43
C ARG A 115 18.37 14.11 -18.20
N VAL A 116 17.50 14.27 -19.18
CA VAL A 116 16.10 13.81 -19.12
C VAL A 116 16.04 12.34 -18.83
N ASN A 117 16.78 11.51 -19.57
CA ASN A 117 16.80 10.06 -19.37
C ASN A 117 17.34 9.68 -17.98
N THR A 118 18.39 10.35 -17.50
CA THR A 118 18.94 10.11 -16.16
C THR A 118 17.89 10.34 -15.08
N HIS A 119 17.21 11.48 -15.11
CA HIS A 119 16.22 11.81 -14.06
C HIS A 119 14.95 10.99 -14.16
N LEU A 120 14.48 10.63 -15.37
CA LEU A 120 13.37 9.71 -15.55
C LEU A 120 13.72 8.30 -15.04
N THR A 121 14.93 7.83 -15.28
CA THR A 121 15.38 6.52 -14.78
C THR A 121 15.49 6.51 -13.27
N LEU A 122 16.06 7.54 -12.65
CA LEU A 122 16.16 7.68 -11.20
C LEU A 122 14.76 7.73 -10.53
N ASP A 123 13.84 8.50 -11.09
CA ASP A 123 12.47 8.60 -10.59
C ASP A 123 11.75 7.24 -10.70
N HIS A 124 11.89 6.57 -11.86
CA HIS A 124 11.32 5.24 -12.05
C HIS A 124 11.85 4.22 -11.03
N LEU A 125 13.17 4.18 -10.83
CA LEU A 125 13.80 3.29 -9.84
C LEU A 125 13.35 3.63 -8.42
N HIS A 126 13.21 4.92 -8.09
CA HIS A 126 12.72 5.36 -6.78
C HIS A 126 11.28 4.90 -6.53
N ARG A 127 10.38 5.13 -7.50
CA ARG A 127 8.97 4.69 -7.42
C ARG A 127 8.85 3.17 -7.36
N GLU A 128 9.66 2.44 -8.13
CA GLU A 128 9.65 0.97 -8.09
C GLU A 128 10.16 0.43 -6.76
N ASN A 129 11.22 1.02 -6.20
CA ASN A 129 11.72 0.66 -4.87
C ASN A 129 10.66 0.93 -3.80
N GLU A 130 9.98 2.08 -3.88
CA GLU A 130 8.88 2.43 -2.96
C GLU A 130 7.71 1.45 -3.08
N ARG A 131 7.30 1.12 -4.30
CA ARG A 131 6.26 0.14 -4.58
C ARG A 131 6.60 -1.24 -4.00
N LEU A 132 7.83 -1.71 -4.21
CA LEU A 132 8.29 -2.99 -3.66
C LEU A 132 8.30 -2.99 -2.13
N LEU A 133 8.68 -1.88 -1.50
CA LEU A 133 8.66 -1.74 -0.05
C LEU A 133 7.22 -1.77 0.50
N LEU A 134 6.29 -1.09 -0.16
CA LEU A 134 4.88 -1.05 0.20
C LEU A 134 4.15 -2.39 -0.01
N ASN A 135 4.67 -3.27 -0.87
CA ASN A 135 4.16 -4.65 -0.98
C ASN A 135 4.51 -5.53 0.22
N VAL A 136 5.45 -5.10 1.06
CA VAL A 136 5.94 -5.88 2.21
C VAL A 136 5.58 -5.22 3.53
N LEU A 137 5.45 -3.88 3.56
CA LEU A 137 5.25 -3.10 4.78
C LEU A 137 4.14 -2.06 4.59
N PRO A 138 3.32 -1.82 5.63
CA PRO A 138 2.39 -0.70 5.63
C PRO A 138 3.10 0.65 5.41
N ALA A 139 2.44 1.59 4.74
CA ALA A 139 3.03 2.88 4.37
C ALA A 139 3.58 3.67 5.57
N SER A 140 2.89 3.65 6.71
CA SER A 140 3.33 4.30 7.95
C SER A 140 4.64 3.71 8.48
N ILE A 141 4.80 2.40 8.37
CA ILE A 141 5.99 1.66 8.81
C ILE A 141 7.15 1.87 7.82
N ALA A 142 6.86 1.81 6.51
CA ALA A 142 7.84 2.10 5.47
C ALA A 142 8.44 3.51 5.63
N ASN A 143 7.62 4.52 5.96
CA ASN A 143 8.08 5.88 6.23
C ASN A 143 8.96 5.97 7.49
N LYS A 144 8.60 5.29 8.58
CA LYS A 144 9.42 5.23 9.80
C LYS A 144 10.79 4.59 9.50
N LEU A 145 10.84 3.52 8.71
CA LEU A 145 12.08 2.87 8.30
C LEU A 145 12.96 3.77 7.43
N LYS A 146 12.40 4.50 6.47
CA LYS A 146 13.13 5.47 5.64
C LYS A 146 13.78 6.58 6.48
N GLN A 147 13.15 6.98 7.57
CA GLN A 147 13.66 8.00 8.50
C GLN A 147 14.70 7.45 9.48
N GLN A 148 15.09 6.16 9.36
CA GLN A 148 16.04 5.48 10.26
C GLN A 148 15.65 5.61 11.75
N VAL A 149 14.36 5.68 12.05
CA VAL A 149 13.86 5.63 13.43
C VAL A 149 14.12 4.23 13.96
N GLY A 150 14.83 4.13 15.08
CA GLY A 150 15.31 2.90 15.72
C GLY A 150 14.31 1.73 15.77
N ILE A 151 14.03 1.16 16.94
CA ILE A 151 13.06 0.07 17.09
C ILE A 151 11.65 0.62 16.79
N ILE A 152 10.95 0.02 15.82
CA ILE A 152 9.56 0.34 15.51
C ILE A 152 8.68 -0.65 16.27
N ALA A 153 8.04 -0.18 17.33
CA ALA A 153 7.08 -0.93 18.13
C ALA A 153 6.06 0.03 18.72
N ASP A 154 4.80 -0.17 18.39
CA ASP A 154 3.68 0.64 18.86
C ASP A 154 2.67 -0.25 19.59
N ARG A 155 2.06 0.25 20.67
CA ARG A 155 0.95 -0.41 21.36
C ARG A 155 -0.37 0.13 20.86
N PHE A 156 -1.30 -0.78 20.61
CA PHE A 156 -2.68 -0.50 20.22
C PHE A 156 -3.61 -1.18 21.22
N ASP A 157 -4.56 -0.43 21.77
CA ASP A 157 -5.42 -0.95 22.85
C ASP A 157 -6.69 -1.62 22.33
N ASP A 158 -7.12 -1.33 21.11
CA ASP A 158 -8.33 -1.91 20.49
C ASP A 158 -8.05 -2.36 19.06
N VAL A 159 -7.76 -3.66 18.90
CA VAL A 159 -7.45 -4.31 17.62
C VAL A 159 -8.21 -5.61 17.50
N SER A 160 -8.90 -5.81 16.38
CA SER A 160 -9.45 -7.12 16.03
C SER A 160 -8.39 -7.96 15.32
N VAL A 161 -8.24 -9.20 15.71
CA VAL A 161 -7.31 -10.17 15.10
C VAL A 161 -8.07 -11.41 14.68
N LEU A 162 -7.87 -11.80 13.43
CA LEU A 162 -8.47 -12.99 12.85
C LEU A 162 -7.38 -13.94 12.35
N PHE A 163 -7.52 -15.22 12.67
CA PHE A 163 -6.82 -16.32 12.04
C PHE A 163 -7.81 -17.18 11.27
N ALA A 164 -7.47 -17.52 10.02
CA ALA A 164 -8.22 -18.43 9.19
C ALA A 164 -7.29 -19.53 8.68
N ASP A 165 -7.68 -20.78 8.88
CA ASP A 165 -6.94 -21.97 8.49
C ASP A 165 -7.75 -22.80 7.49
N ILE A 166 -7.09 -23.37 6.48
CA ILE A 166 -7.75 -24.17 5.44
C ILE A 166 -7.85 -25.62 5.89
N VAL A 167 -9.06 -26.02 6.29
CA VAL A 167 -9.33 -27.42 6.64
C VAL A 167 -9.33 -28.29 5.39
N GLY A 168 -8.64 -29.42 5.45
CA GLY A 168 -8.50 -30.34 4.31
C GLY A 168 -7.28 -30.04 3.42
N PHE A 169 -6.45 -29.06 3.78
CA PHE A 169 -5.27 -28.71 3.01
C PHE A 169 -4.20 -29.79 2.98
N THR A 170 -3.89 -30.42 4.12
CA THR A 170 -2.88 -31.50 4.19
C THR A 170 -3.17 -32.68 3.26
N PRO A 171 -4.40 -33.23 3.17
CA PRO A 171 -4.74 -34.22 2.16
C PRO A 171 -4.63 -33.73 0.71
N LEU A 172 -4.85 -32.44 0.47
CA LEU A 172 -4.74 -31.81 -0.85
C LEU A 172 -3.27 -31.75 -1.30
N THR A 173 -2.34 -31.43 -0.40
CA THR A 173 -0.89 -31.36 -0.71
C THR A 173 -0.33 -32.69 -1.20
N ALA A 174 -0.90 -33.82 -0.77
CA ALA A 174 -0.48 -35.14 -1.20
C ALA A 174 -0.93 -35.54 -2.62
N ARG A 175 -1.86 -34.76 -3.22
CA ARG A 175 -2.49 -35.06 -4.52
C ARG A 175 -2.06 -34.10 -5.62
N LEU A 176 -1.65 -32.90 -5.28
CA LEU A 176 -1.31 -31.84 -6.24
C LEU A 176 0.22 -31.80 -6.47
N SER A 177 0.59 -31.37 -7.68
CA SER A 177 1.97 -30.98 -7.94
C SER A 177 2.32 -29.69 -7.16
N PRO A 178 3.61 -29.39 -6.93
CA PRO A 178 4.00 -28.16 -6.24
C PRO A 178 3.45 -26.88 -6.88
N THR A 179 3.35 -26.82 -8.20
CA THR A 179 2.81 -25.66 -8.94
C THR A 179 1.31 -25.52 -8.69
N GLU A 180 0.54 -26.60 -8.88
CA GLU A 180 -0.91 -26.58 -8.65
C GLU A 180 -1.27 -26.23 -7.20
N LEU A 181 -0.46 -26.70 -6.24
CA LEU A 181 -0.63 -26.38 -4.84
C LEU A 181 -0.47 -24.87 -4.57
N ILE A 182 0.62 -24.28 -5.09
CA ILE A 182 0.89 -22.84 -4.91
C ILE A 182 -0.15 -22.00 -5.66
N GLU A 183 -0.57 -22.39 -6.86
CA GLU A 183 -1.64 -21.71 -7.59
C GLU A 183 -2.95 -21.74 -6.82
N SER A 184 -3.32 -22.87 -6.22
CA SER A 184 -4.52 -23.03 -5.40
C SER A 184 -4.50 -22.11 -4.17
N LEU A 185 -3.39 -22.12 -3.41
CA LEU A 185 -3.19 -21.22 -2.27
C LEU A 185 -3.24 -19.76 -2.68
N ASN A 186 -2.56 -19.43 -3.77
CA ASN A 186 -2.54 -18.05 -4.28
C ASN A 186 -3.94 -17.55 -4.64
N ARG A 187 -4.78 -18.38 -5.25
CA ARG A 187 -6.17 -18.03 -5.57
C ARG A 187 -7.00 -17.78 -4.31
N VAL A 188 -6.90 -18.65 -3.31
CA VAL A 188 -7.61 -18.48 -2.04
C VAL A 188 -7.15 -17.21 -1.32
N PHE A 189 -5.84 -17.04 -1.17
CA PHE A 189 -5.29 -15.90 -0.43
C PHE A 189 -5.44 -14.58 -1.17
N SER A 190 -5.41 -14.56 -2.51
CA SER A 190 -5.72 -13.35 -3.29
C SER A 190 -7.17 -12.89 -3.08
N GLY A 191 -8.11 -13.84 -3.00
CA GLY A 191 -9.49 -13.50 -2.64
C GLY A 191 -9.61 -12.93 -1.22
N PHE A 192 -8.80 -13.42 -0.28
CA PHE A 192 -8.77 -12.88 1.09
C PHE A 192 -8.08 -11.51 1.13
N ASP A 193 -7.04 -11.28 0.32
CA ASP A 193 -6.39 -9.98 0.18
C ASP A 193 -7.38 -8.92 -0.35
N GLU A 194 -8.18 -9.25 -1.38
CA GLU A 194 -9.23 -8.38 -1.91
C GLU A 194 -10.31 -8.06 -0.87
N LEU A 195 -10.71 -9.04 -0.04
CA LEU A 195 -11.64 -8.85 1.05
C LEU A 195 -11.05 -7.96 2.15
N ALA A 196 -9.78 -8.13 2.51
CA ALA A 196 -9.09 -7.31 3.48
C ALA A 196 -9.04 -5.84 3.02
N ASP A 197 -8.65 -5.59 1.76
CA ASP A 197 -8.62 -4.26 1.17
C ASP A 197 -10.01 -3.61 1.14
N HIS A 198 -11.05 -4.36 0.72
CA HIS A 198 -12.43 -3.88 0.68
C HIS A 198 -12.94 -3.43 2.05
N HIS A 199 -12.59 -4.17 3.09
CA HIS A 199 -13.00 -3.89 4.47
C HIS A 199 -12.02 -2.99 5.23
N LYS A 200 -10.94 -2.51 4.58
CA LYS A 200 -9.88 -1.68 5.17
C LYS A 200 -9.23 -2.32 6.40
N LEU A 201 -8.92 -3.59 6.26
CA LEU A 201 -8.23 -4.42 7.23
C LEU A 201 -6.82 -4.72 6.74
N GLU A 202 -5.90 -4.92 7.66
CA GLU A 202 -4.49 -5.15 7.34
C GLU A 202 -4.15 -6.63 7.34
N LYS A 203 -3.75 -7.16 6.19
CA LYS A 203 -3.10 -8.47 6.13
C LYS A 203 -1.77 -8.41 6.86
N ILE A 204 -1.57 -9.27 7.83
CA ILE A 204 -0.32 -9.35 8.59
C ILE A 204 0.64 -10.34 7.93
N LYS A 205 0.21 -11.60 7.78
CA LYS A 205 1.03 -12.66 7.19
C LYS A 205 0.22 -13.90 6.86
N THR A 206 0.85 -14.80 6.11
CA THR A 206 0.43 -16.18 6.00
C THR A 206 1.41 -17.10 6.76
N ILE A 207 0.91 -18.16 7.38
CA ILE A 207 1.72 -19.16 8.10
C ILE A 207 1.28 -20.53 7.58
N GLY A 208 2.00 -21.06 6.57
CA GLY A 208 1.54 -22.26 5.87
C GLY A 208 0.23 -22.03 5.14
N ASP A 209 -0.81 -22.73 5.54
CA ASP A 209 -2.20 -22.62 5.07
C ASP A 209 -3.08 -21.71 5.94
N SER A 210 -2.50 -21.06 6.94
CA SER A 210 -3.21 -20.08 7.78
C SER A 210 -2.99 -18.65 7.30
N TYR A 211 -4.06 -17.84 7.34
CA TYR A 211 -4.08 -16.42 7.00
C TYR A 211 -4.36 -15.58 8.24
N MET A 212 -3.54 -14.55 8.48
CA MET A 212 -3.69 -13.63 9.61
C MET A 212 -3.98 -12.22 9.13
N VAL A 213 -5.04 -11.62 9.65
CA VAL A 213 -5.45 -10.23 9.37
C VAL A 213 -5.80 -9.51 10.67
N ALA A 214 -5.55 -8.20 10.70
CA ALA A 214 -5.85 -7.35 11.84
C ALA A 214 -6.61 -6.09 11.41
N GLY A 215 -7.43 -5.54 12.29
CA GLY A 215 -8.17 -4.29 12.09
C GLY A 215 -7.96 -3.34 13.26
N GLY A 216 -7.84 -2.03 12.96
CA GLY A 216 -7.58 -1.00 13.98
C GLY A 216 -6.09 -0.65 14.16
N LEU A 217 -5.19 -1.11 13.26
CA LEU A 217 -3.75 -0.82 13.34
C LEU A 217 -3.34 0.46 12.61
N ILE A 218 -3.85 0.69 11.40
CA ILE A 218 -3.35 1.73 10.50
C ILE A 218 -4.40 2.82 10.28
N GLU A 219 -5.59 2.45 9.89
CA GLU A 219 -6.73 3.36 9.87
C GLU A 219 -7.50 3.22 11.19
N GLN A 220 -7.75 4.32 11.87
CA GLN A 220 -8.65 4.33 13.03
C GLN A 220 -10.09 4.13 12.53
N ASN A 221 -10.39 2.91 12.09
CA ASN A 221 -11.74 2.50 11.81
C ASN A 221 -12.39 2.06 13.12
N ALA A 222 -13.20 2.92 13.71
CA ALA A 222 -13.93 2.62 14.95
C ALA A 222 -14.80 1.35 14.84
N ASP A 223 -15.12 0.90 13.62
CA ASP A 223 -15.96 -0.26 13.34
C ASP A 223 -15.16 -1.47 12.81
N HIS A 224 -13.85 -1.50 13.02
CA HIS A 224 -12.95 -2.56 12.54
C HIS A 224 -13.40 -3.97 12.95
N LEU A 225 -14.03 -4.12 14.12
CA LEU A 225 -14.47 -5.44 14.60
C LEU A 225 -15.65 -5.97 13.79
N ALA A 226 -16.63 -5.11 13.43
CA ALA A 226 -17.73 -5.53 12.57
C ALA A 226 -17.30 -5.73 11.12
N ALA A 227 -16.37 -4.92 10.63
CA ALA A 227 -15.73 -5.14 9.34
C ALA A 227 -15.03 -6.51 9.29
N MET A 228 -14.30 -6.88 10.35
CA MET A 228 -13.65 -8.17 10.50
C MET A 228 -14.65 -9.34 10.53
N ALA A 229 -15.76 -9.17 11.27
CA ALA A 229 -16.82 -10.18 11.31
C ALA A 229 -17.46 -10.39 9.92
N THR A 230 -17.72 -9.30 9.19
CA THR A 230 -18.25 -9.36 7.83
C THR A 230 -17.26 -10.04 6.87
N MET A 231 -15.97 -9.68 6.94
CA MET A 231 -14.91 -10.32 6.17
C MET A 231 -14.85 -11.82 6.47
N ALA A 232 -14.92 -12.24 7.75
CA ALA A 232 -14.88 -13.65 8.13
C ALA A 232 -16.00 -14.47 7.46
N LEU A 233 -17.21 -13.91 7.38
CA LEU A 233 -18.33 -14.55 6.68
C LEU A 233 -18.08 -14.61 5.16
N ALA A 234 -17.59 -13.52 4.56
CA ALA A 234 -17.26 -13.48 3.15
C ALA A 234 -16.13 -14.44 2.77
N MET A 235 -15.15 -14.68 3.66
CA MET A 235 -14.08 -15.67 3.44
C MET A 235 -14.65 -17.10 3.31
N HIS A 236 -15.65 -17.46 4.12
CA HIS A 236 -16.33 -18.76 3.98
C HIS A 236 -17.05 -18.92 2.64
N GLU A 237 -17.70 -17.84 2.13
CA GLU A 237 -18.33 -17.84 0.81
C GLU A 237 -17.28 -17.99 -0.29
N ASN A 238 -16.19 -17.20 -0.24
CA ASN A 238 -15.10 -17.27 -1.21
C ASN A 238 -14.54 -18.70 -1.35
N VAL A 239 -14.27 -19.38 -0.24
CA VAL A 239 -13.80 -20.78 -0.29
C VAL A 239 -14.86 -21.73 -0.80
N ARG A 240 -16.14 -21.48 -0.50
CA ARG A 240 -17.26 -22.30 -1.00
C ARG A 240 -17.39 -22.21 -2.52
N GLU A 241 -17.22 -21.04 -3.09
CA GLU A 241 -17.22 -20.83 -4.54
C GLU A 241 -16.05 -21.58 -5.21
N LEU A 242 -14.88 -21.55 -4.61
CA LEU A 242 -13.68 -22.25 -5.10
C LEU A 242 -13.78 -23.79 -4.94
N ASN A 243 -14.65 -24.30 -4.09
CA ASN A 243 -14.81 -25.73 -3.87
C ASN A 243 -15.28 -26.52 -5.09
N SER A 244 -15.92 -25.88 -6.08
CA SER A 244 -16.26 -26.52 -7.34
C SER A 244 -15.01 -27.01 -8.12
N GLU A 245 -13.85 -26.38 -7.87
CA GLU A 245 -12.59 -26.70 -8.53
C GLU A 245 -11.66 -27.57 -7.65
N PHE A 246 -11.58 -27.27 -6.36
CA PHE A 246 -10.62 -27.91 -5.45
C PHE A 246 -11.21 -29.04 -4.59
N GLY A 247 -12.52 -29.11 -4.45
CA GLY A 247 -13.27 -30.18 -3.79
C GLY A 247 -12.95 -30.37 -2.30
N GLY A 248 -13.88 -29.94 -1.43
CA GLY A 248 -13.88 -30.28 -0.02
C GLY A 248 -13.06 -29.37 0.92
N LEU A 249 -12.62 -28.18 0.45
CA LEU A 249 -12.01 -27.20 1.33
C LEU A 249 -13.05 -26.49 2.19
N SER A 250 -12.70 -26.23 3.44
CA SER A 250 -13.48 -25.36 4.32
C SER A 250 -12.52 -24.52 5.17
N LEU A 251 -13.03 -23.45 5.79
CA LEU A 251 -12.22 -22.63 6.68
C LEU A 251 -12.59 -22.90 8.13
N ARG A 252 -11.60 -22.80 8.98
CA ARG A 252 -11.75 -22.68 10.41
C ARG A 252 -11.21 -21.30 10.78
N ILE A 253 -12.06 -20.45 11.38
CA ILE A 253 -11.73 -19.07 11.68
C ILE A 253 -11.84 -18.82 13.18
N GLY A 254 -10.82 -18.14 13.75
CA GLY A 254 -10.81 -17.63 15.12
C GLY A 254 -10.72 -16.11 15.12
N LEU A 255 -11.59 -15.42 15.85
CA LEU A 255 -11.64 -13.96 15.95
C LEU A 255 -11.60 -13.51 17.41
N GLN A 256 -10.71 -12.57 17.71
CA GLN A 256 -10.56 -11.94 19.01
C GLN A 256 -10.36 -10.43 18.86
N VAL A 257 -10.68 -9.67 19.92
CA VAL A 257 -10.45 -8.22 20.00
C VAL A 257 -9.78 -7.87 21.33
N GLY A 258 -8.85 -6.93 21.30
CA GLY A 258 -8.13 -6.46 22.50
C GLY A 258 -6.82 -5.77 22.16
N SER A 259 -5.99 -5.55 23.17
CA SER A 259 -4.70 -4.86 23.00
C SER A 259 -3.64 -5.76 22.36
N VAL A 260 -2.80 -5.13 21.53
CA VAL A 260 -1.66 -5.76 20.86
C VAL A 260 -0.45 -4.82 20.84
N ILE A 261 0.72 -5.38 20.56
CA ILE A 261 1.91 -4.64 20.16
C ILE A 261 2.16 -4.98 18.69
N ALA A 262 2.30 -3.97 17.85
CA ALA A 262 2.68 -4.14 16.46
C ALA A 262 4.04 -3.48 16.20
N GLY A 263 4.87 -4.10 15.37
CA GLY A 263 6.22 -3.58 15.14
C GLY A 263 6.98 -4.33 14.06
N VAL A 264 8.24 -3.94 13.87
CA VAL A 264 9.13 -4.54 12.86
C VAL A 264 10.25 -5.30 13.55
N ILE A 265 10.41 -6.56 13.17
CA ILE A 265 11.51 -7.41 13.60
C ILE A 265 12.37 -7.81 12.41
N GLY A 266 13.67 -7.93 12.65
CA GLY A 266 14.68 -8.41 11.72
C GLY A 266 15.61 -7.30 11.23
N ILE A 267 16.81 -7.72 10.78
CA ILE A 267 17.84 -6.82 10.24
C ILE A 267 17.94 -6.98 8.72
N ARG A 268 17.78 -8.20 8.21
CA ARG A 268 17.91 -8.52 6.77
C ARG A 268 16.59 -8.79 6.07
N LYS A 269 15.64 -9.39 6.79
CA LYS A 269 14.26 -9.65 6.32
C LYS A 269 13.36 -9.00 7.34
N PHE A 270 12.94 -7.78 7.07
CA PHE A 270 11.98 -7.08 7.90
C PHE A 270 10.64 -7.78 7.85
N ILE A 271 10.08 -8.05 9.02
CA ILE A 271 8.72 -8.59 9.16
C ILE A 271 7.97 -7.62 10.06
N TYR A 272 6.91 -7.03 9.53
CA TYR A 272 5.91 -6.34 10.32
C TYR A 272 4.98 -7.40 10.91
N ASP A 273 4.86 -7.44 12.21
CA ASP A 273 4.09 -8.45 12.90
C ASP A 273 3.36 -7.87 14.12
N VAL A 274 2.47 -8.67 14.70
CA VAL A 274 1.61 -8.30 15.82
C VAL A 274 1.75 -9.33 16.92
N TRP A 275 1.90 -8.86 18.16
CA TRP A 275 2.08 -9.71 19.34
C TRP A 275 1.11 -9.32 20.45
N GLY A 276 0.78 -10.28 21.28
CA GLY A 276 -0.02 -10.07 22.48
C GLY A 276 -0.95 -11.24 22.78
N ASP A 277 -1.62 -11.15 23.92
CA ASP A 277 -2.60 -12.16 24.36
C ASP A 277 -3.80 -12.27 23.40
N THR A 278 -4.19 -11.14 22.79
CA THR A 278 -5.22 -11.05 21.75
C THR A 278 -4.90 -11.94 20.56
N VAL A 279 -3.65 -11.89 20.07
CA VAL A 279 -3.17 -12.70 18.94
C VAL A 279 -3.18 -14.19 19.30
N ASN A 280 -2.63 -14.53 20.48
CA ASN A 280 -2.60 -15.91 20.95
C ASN A 280 -4.01 -16.49 21.15
N THR A 281 -4.94 -15.67 21.63
CA THR A 281 -6.33 -16.08 21.83
C THR A 281 -7.05 -16.30 20.50
N ALA A 282 -6.88 -15.39 19.51
CA ALA A 282 -7.43 -15.56 18.16
C ALA A 282 -6.96 -16.87 17.50
N SER A 283 -5.64 -17.16 17.57
CA SER A 283 -5.07 -18.41 17.06
C SER A 283 -5.64 -19.65 17.77
N ARG A 284 -5.84 -19.60 19.09
CA ARG A 284 -6.44 -20.71 19.84
C ARG A 284 -7.91 -20.91 19.54
N LEU A 285 -8.67 -19.81 19.37
CA LEU A 285 -10.06 -19.89 18.92
C LEU A 285 -10.15 -20.54 17.53
N GLU A 286 -9.23 -20.20 16.63
CA GLU A 286 -9.12 -20.88 15.34
C GLU A 286 -8.87 -22.39 15.56
N SER A 287 -7.80 -22.77 16.25
CA SER A 287 -7.39 -24.18 16.41
C SER A 287 -8.43 -25.06 17.13
N HIS A 288 -9.24 -24.47 18.02
CA HIS A 288 -10.38 -25.13 18.67
C HIS A 288 -11.69 -24.91 17.92
N GLY A 289 -11.67 -24.27 16.75
CA GLY A 289 -12.82 -23.98 15.91
C GLY A 289 -13.41 -25.24 15.26
N ALA A 290 -14.54 -25.08 14.59
CA ALA A 290 -15.17 -26.09 13.77
C ALA A 290 -15.05 -25.73 12.28
N PRO A 291 -14.85 -26.72 11.38
CA PRO A 291 -14.86 -26.47 9.94
C PRO A 291 -16.13 -25.75 9.48
N GLY A 292 -15.98 -24.74 8.62
CA GLY A 292 -17.08 -23.93 8.11
C GLY A 292 -17.63 -22.90 9.12
N ARG A 293 -16.99 -22.70 10.27
CA ARG A 293 -17.47 -21.80 11.32
C ARG A 293 -16.42 -20.77 11.73
N THR A 294 -16.90 -19.58 12.12
CA THR A 294 -16.07 -18.55 12.76
C THR A 294 -16.30 -18.58 14.27
N HIS A 295 -15.24 -18.92 15.01
CA HIS A 295 -15.23 -19.06 16.45
C HIS A 295 -14.75 -17.77 17.12
N VAL A 296 -15.51 -17.25 18.06
CA VAL A 296 -15.25 -15.95 18.68
C VAL A 296 -15.29 -16.05 20.21
N SER A 297 -14.58 -15.13 20.87
CA SER A 297 -14.60 -14.97 22.31
C SER A 297 -15.89 -14.30 22.82
N GLU A 298 -16.11 -14.36 24.13
CA GLU A 298 -17.18 -13.63 24.82
C GLU A 298 -17.08 -12.09 24.58
N THR A 299 -15.88 -11.53 24.58
CA THR A 299 -15.67 -10.09 24.32
C THR A 299 -16.12 -9.69 22.91
N VAL A 300 -15.89 -10.53 21.91
CA VAL A 300 -16.38 -10.27 20.54
C VAL A 300 -17.91 -10.40 20.50
N PHE A 301 -18.47 -11.42 21.15
CA PHE A 301 -19.92 -11.59 21.27
C PHE A 301 -20.57 -10.36 21.89
N GLU A 302 -20.11 -9.90 23.05
CA GLU A 302 -20.66 -8.74 23.77
C GLU A 302 -20.67 -7.47 22.89
N ARG A 303 -19.63 -7.27 22.11
CA ARG A 303 -19.52 -6.08 21.24
C ARG A 303 -20.37 -6.15 19.97
N LEU A 304 -20.70 -7.36 19.50
CA LEU A 304 -21.39 -7.56 18.21
C LEU A 304 -22.79 -8.17 18.32
N GLN A 305 -23.27 -8.59 19.49
CA GLN A 305 -24.56 -9.29 19.69
C GLN A 305 -25.80 -8.53 19.17
N GLY A 306 -25.73 -7.22 19.04
CA GLY A 306 -26.80 -6.40 18.44
C GLY A 306 -26.73 -6.28 16.91
N ARG A 307 -25.72 -6.82 16.28
CA ARG A 307 -25.44 -6.66 14.83
C ARG A 307 -25.31 -7.98 14.08
N PHE A 308 -24.96 -9.05 14.78
CA PHE A 308 -24.79 -10.39 14.20
C PHE A 308 -25.52 -11.42 15.07
N ALA A 309 -25.96 -12.49 14.45
CA ALA A 309 -26.45 -13.67 15.14
C ALA A 309 -25.29 -14.45 15.73
N PHE A 310 -25.50 -15.10 16.88
CA PHE A 310 -24.52 -15.93 17.52
C PHE A 310 -25.15 -17.24 18.03
N GLU A 311 -24.36 -18.31 17.98
CA GLU A 311 -24.67 -19.60 18.57
C GLU A 311 -23.69 -19.87 19.71
N ALA A 312 -24.17 -20.09 20.93
CA ALA A 312 -23.31 -20.42 22.05
C ALA A 312 -22.63 -21.79 21.81
N ARG A 313 -21.30 -21.80 21.83
CA ARG A 313 -20.53 -23.06 21.80
C ARG A 313 -20.32 -23.64 23.17
N GLY A 314 -20.33 -22.78 24.19
CA GLY A 314 -20.02 -23.13 25.57
C GLY A 314 -18.59 -22.81 25.98
N THR A 315 -18.20 -23.28 27.14
CA THR A 315 -16.88 -23.02 27.75
C THR A 315 -15.85 -23.95 27.18
N ILE A 316 -14.70 -23.38 26.75
CA ILE A 316 -13.52 -24.15 26.36
C ILE A 316 -12.33 -23.77 27.25
N GLU A 317 -11.44 -24.73 27.49
CA GLU A 317 -10.19 -24.49 28.21
C GLU A 317 -9.12 -23.97 27.24
N LEU A 318 -8.68 -22.74 27.44
CA LEU A 318 -7.60 -22.18 26.65
C LEU A 318 -6.28 -22.22 27.42
N LYS A 319 -5.28 -22.89 26.89
CA LYS A 319 -3.95 -23.01 27.49
C LYS A 319 -3.40 -21.64 27.93
N GLY A 320 -3.16 -21.46 29.22
CA GLY A 320 -2.61 -20.24 29.81
C GLY A 320 -3.61 -19.09 30.03
N ARG A 321 -4.90 -19.32 29.81
CA ARG A 321 -5.97 -18.33 30.08
C ARG A 321 -7.12 -18.93 30.90
N GLY A 322 -7.19 -20.28 30.99
CA GLY A 322 -8.27 -20.96 31.69
C GLY A 322 -9.57 -21.03 30.88
N PRO A 323 -10.70 -21.33 31.55
CA PRO A 323 -11.99 -21.48 30.90
C PRO A 323 -12.50 -20.16 30.31
N MET A 324 -13.00 -20.21 29.08
CA MET A 324 -13.58 -19.06 28.36
C MET A 324 -14.89 -19.46 27.69
N ASN A 325 -15.94 -18.66 27.85
CA ASN A 325 -17.15 -18.80 27.08
C ASN A 325 -16.92 -18.36 25.64
N THR A 326 -17.40 -19.16 24.71
CA THR A 326 -17.17 -18.92 23.29
C THR A 326 -18.43 -19.11 22.48
N TYR A 327 -18.44 -18.53 21.30
CA TYR A 327 -19.60 -18.49 20.42
C TYR A 327 -19.17 -18.73 18.97
N PHE A 328 -20.11 -19.15 18.15
CA PHE A 328 -19.96 -19.14 16.70
C PHE A 328 -20.70 -17.93 16.11
N LEU A 329 -19.99 -17.16 15.29
CA LEU A 329 -20.54 -16.03 14.55
C LEU A 329 -21.50 -16.52 13.46
N GLY A 330 -22.68 -15.91 13.37
CA GLY A 330 -23.69 -16.14 12.36
C GLY A 330 -23.87 -14.94 11.43
N ALA A 331 -24.98 -14.93 10.69
CA ALA A 331 -25.29 -13.87 9.74
C ALA A 331 -25.54 -12.51 10.45
N PRO A 332 -25.35 -11.38 9.72
CA PRO A 332 -25.80 -10.06 10.20
C PRO A 332 -27.27 -10.07 10.52
N ILE A 333 -27.66 -9.36 11.57
CA ILE A 333 -29.07 -9.14 11.93
C ILE A 333 -29.59 -8.00 11.05
N PRO A 334 -30.80 -8.11 10.45
CA PRO A 334 -31.38 -7.08 9.60
C PRO A 334 -31.53 -5.72 10.27
#